data_5aa4d121a745a8d659dd5369695e8378
#
_entry.id   5aa4d121a745a8d659dd5369695e8378
#
_cell.length_a   1.000
_cell.length_b   1.000
_cell.length_c   1.000
_cell.angle_alpha   90.00
_cell.angle_beta   90.00
_cell.angle_gamma   90.00
#
_symmetry.space_group_name_H-M   'P 1'
#
loop_
_entity.id
_entity.type
_entity.pdbx_description
1 polymer ?
#
loop_
_entity_poly.entity_id
_entity_poly.type
_entity_poly.pdbx_seq_one_letter_code
_entity_poly.pdbx_strand_id
1 'polypeptide(L)'
;MDLKISYSSKGIENEDVEGLMVFLPEKSDTRAAGLSDLPENLKKTINTAVREEVFNGKTGSSQRLITGSARPSQLLMIGIGKKEELNPEIIRRAAGGAGKALACSKLKSIGVMLSNVLSTSFNKECGQWVSEGLQLGAYEFKSYKSSE
;
A
#
# COMPACT_ATOMS: atom_id res chain seq x y z
N MET A 1 -1.73 9.93 17.07
CA MET A 1 -1.62 10.32 15.65
C MET A 1 -2.83 9.80 14.90
N ASP A 2 -3.60 10.72 14.41
CA ASP A 2 -4.81 10.36 13.68
C ASP A 2 -4.47 10.20 12.19
N LEU A 3 -4.35 8.94 11.78
CA LEU A 3 -4.09 8.63 10.38
C LEU A 3 -5.40 8.63 9.61
N LYS A 4 -5.49 9.53 8.65
CA LYS A 4 -6.65 9.58 7.77
C LYS A 4 -6.41 8.68 6.56
N ILE A 5 -7.27 7.67 6.43
CA ILE A 5 -7.22 6.73 5.30
C ILE A 5 -8.43 6.99 4.42
N SER A 6 -8.18 7.20 3.14
CA SER A 6 -9.24 7.44 2.16
C SER A 6 -9.25 6.35 1.11
N TYR A 7 -10.44 5.88 0.78
CA TYR A 7 -10.66 4.98 -0.35
C TYR A 7 -11.48 5.73 -1.39
N SER A 8 -11.02 5.75 -2.62
CA SER A 8 -11.71 6.49 -3.66
C SER A 8 -11.90 5.64 -4.90
N SER A 9 -13.06 5.74 -5.51
CA SER A 9 -13.32 5.20 -6.85
C SER A 9 -12.85 6.17 -7.94
N LYS A 10 -12.50 7.39 -7.56
CA LYS A 10 -11.93 8.38 -8.46
C LYS A 10 -10.44 8.13 -8.61
N GLY A 11 -9.84 8.51 -9.72
CA GLY A 11 -8.40 8.38 -9.91
C GLY A 11 -7.61 9.13 -8.85
N ILE A 12 -6.39 8.65 -8.57
CA ILE A 12 -5.51 9.26 -7.55
C ILE A 12 -5.23 10.74 -7.82
N GLU A 13 -5.34 11.19 -9.06
CA GLU A 13 -5.14 12.58 -9.44
C GLU A 13 -6.11 13.54 -8.75
N ASN A 14 -7.26 13.02 -8.32
CA ASN A 14 -8.28 13.80 -7.63
C ASN A 14 -8.19 13.71 -6.11
N GLU A 15 -7.16 13.01 -5.60
CA GLU A 15 -6.95 12.84 -4.18
C GLU A 15 -5.76 13.66 -3.71
N ASP A 16 -5.99 14.54 -2.73
CA ASP A 16 -4.94 15.39 -2.16
C ASP A 16 -4.34 14.68 -0.94
N VAL A 17 -3.48 13.69 -1.18
CA VAL A 17 -2.86 12.90 -0.12
C VAL A 17 -1.35 13.06 -0.13
N GLU A 18 -0.74 12.99 1.05
CA GLU A 18 0.70 13.12 1.20
C GLU A 18 1.44 11.87 0.74
N GLY A 19 0.85 10.70 0.93
CA GLY A 19 1.44 9.44 0.53
C GLY A 19 0.45 8.54 -0.17
N LEU A 20 0.97 7.67 -1.02
CA LEU A 20 0.20 6.66 -1.72
C LEU A 20 0.73 5.28 -1.34
N MET A 21 -0.16 4.40 -0.93
CA MET A 21 0.18 3.02 -0.63
C MET A 21 -0.41 2.11 -1.69
N VAL A 22 0.41 1.24 -2.27
CA VAL A 22 -0.04 0.26 -3.27
C VAL A 22 0.30 -1.14 -2.79
N PHE A 23 -0.66 -2.05 -2.92
CA PHE A 23 -0.50 -3.45 -2.59
C PHE A 23 -0.26 -4.22 -3.89
N LEU A 24 0.87 -4.89 -3.98
CA LEU A 24 1.30 -5.55 -5.21
C LEU A 24 1.61 -7.02 -4.99
N PRO A 25 1.10 -7.89 -5.87
CA PRO A 25 1.52 -9.29 -5.89
C PRO A 25 2.99 -9.43 -6.27
N GLU A 26 3.55 -10.60 -5.99
CA GLU A 26 4.92 -10.93 -6.36
C GLU A 26 5.13 -10.79 -7.87
N LYS A 27 6.22 -10.12 -8.24
CA LYS A 27 6.65 -9.92 -9.65
C LYS A 27 5.61 -9.26 -10.55
N SER A 28 4.77 -8.39 -9.99
CA SER A 28 3.75 -7.69 -10.76
C SER A 28 4.09 -6.22 -10.95
N ASP A 29 4.03 -5.75 -12.19
CA ASP A 29 4.14 -4.33 -12.50
C ASP A 29 2.75 -3.65 -12.40
N THR A 30 2.67 -2.35 -12.71
CA THR A 30 1.42 -1.61 -12.63
C THR A 30 0.34 -2.15 -13.58
N ARG A 31 0.74 -2.63 -14.74
CA ARG A 31 -0.20 -3.18 -15.73
C ARG A 31 -0.80 -4.49 -15.22
N ALA A 32 0.05 -5.40 -14.75
CA ALA A 32 -0.39 -6.69 -14.21
C ALA A 32 -1.25 -6.53 -12.97
N ALA A 33 -0.97 -5.50 -12.17
CA ALA A 33 -1.73 -5.24 -10.94
C ALA A 33 -3.01 -4.42 -11.17
N GLY A 34 -3.28 -4.01 -12.40
CA GLY A 34 -4.47 -3.21 -12.70
C GLY A 34 -4.40 -1.77 -12.21
N LEU A 35 -3.20 -1.22 -12.15
CA LEU A 35 -2.95 0.14 -11.67
C LEU A 35 -2.62 1.10 -12.82
N SER A 36 -3.15 0.84 -14.00
CA SER A 36 -2.84 1.62 -15.21
C SER A 36 -3.36 3.07 -15.14
N ASP A 37 -4.31 3.34 -14.25
CA ASP A 37 -4.88 4.68 -14.08
C ASP A 37 -4.02 5.62 -13.26
N LEU A 38 -2.91 5.14 -12.70
CA LEU A 38 -1.99 6.00 -11.97
C LEU A 38 -1.31 7.00 -12.90
N PRO A 39 -0.92 8.18 -12.38
CA PRO A 39 -0.10 9.12 -13.14
C PRO A 39 1.18 8.45 -13.66
N GLU A 40 1.65 8.90 -14.81
CA GLU A 40 2.80 8.29 -15.50
C GLU A 40 4.07 8.25 -14.63
N ASN A 41 4.33 9.31 -13.87
CA ASN A 41 5.51 9.34 -13.01
C ASN A 41 5.46 8.27 -11.92
N LEU A 42 4.28 8.00 -11.36
CA LEU A 42 4.11 6.97 -10.34
C LEU A 42 4.23 5.56 -10.94
N LYS A 43 3.62 5.35 -12.11
CA LYS A 43 3.76 4.07 -12.81
C LYS A 43 5.22 3.77 -13.13
N LYS A 44 5.94 4.76 -13.60
CA LYS A 44 7.36 4.64 -13.92
C LYS A 44 8.18 4.26 -12.69
N THR A 45 7.91 4.91 -11.56
CA THR A 45 8.59 4.64 -10.30
C THR A 45 8.34 3.20 -9.84
N ILE A 46 7.10 2.76 -9.86
CA ILE A 46 6.72 1.39 -9.47
C ILE A 46 7.36 0.37 -10.40
N ASN A 47 7.21 0.57 -11.70
CA ASN A 47 7.72 -0.40 -12.69
C ASN A 47 9.24 -0.50 -12.65
N THR A 48 9.93 0.61 -12.42
CA THR A 48 11.38 0.61 -12.27
C THR A 48 11.79 -0.18 -11.02
N ALA A 49 11.11 0.05 -9.89
CA ALA A 49 11.42 -0.67 -8.65
C ALA A 49 11.22 -2.17 -8.80
N VAL A 50 10.19 -2.59 -9.51
CA VAL A 50 9.93 -4.02 -9.77
C VAL A 50 10.99 -4.60 -10.72
N ARG A 51 11.27 -3.90 -11.82
CA ARG A 51 12.23 -4.35 -12.81
C ARG A 51 13.64 -4.46 -12.24
N GLU A 52 14.06 -3.50 -11.43
CA GLU A 52 15.40 -3.47 -10.83
C GLU A 52 15.49 -4.29 -9.54
N GLU A 53 14.42 -5.00 -9.20
CA GLU A 53 14.37 -5.88 -8.03
C GLU A 53 14.57 -5.15 -6.69
N VAL A 54 14.30 -3.85 -6.66
CA VAL A 54 14.25 -3.08 -5.42
C VAL A 54 13.06 -3.53 -4.58
N PHE A 55 12.00 -3.96 -5.26
CA PHE A 55 10.79 -4.48 -4.63
C PHE A 55 10.35 -5.75 -5.35
N ASN A 56 10.19 -6.85 -4.61
CA ASN A 56 9.84 -8.15 -5.20
C ASN A 56 8.38 -8.58 -4.97
N GLY A 57 7.66 -7.92 -4.10
CA GLY A 57 6.25 -8.23 -3.83
C GLY A 57 6.00 -9.41 -2.91
N LYS A 58 7.03 -10.01 -2.34
CA LYS A 58 6.85 -11.12 -1.40
C LYS A 58 6.08 -10.66 -0.17
N THR A 59 5.30 -11.57 0.42
CA THR A 59 4.55 -11.28 1.64
C THR A 59 5.49 -10.76 2.72
N GLY A 60 5.13 -9.64 3.32
CA GLY A 60 5.94 -9.00 4.35
C GLY A 60 6.97 -8.02 3.82
N SER A 61 7.17 -7.94 2.50
CA SER A 61 8.08 -6.96 1.92
C SER A 61 7.40 -5.59 1.82
N SER A 62 8.19 -4.54 1.99
CA SER A 62 7.71 -3.17 1.82
C SER A 62 8.86 -2.30 1.32
N GLN A 63 8.51 -1.27 0.58
CA GLN A 63 9.49 -0.32 0.07
C GLN A 63 8.87 1.07 0.03
N ARG A 64 9.55 2.03 0.63
CA ARG A 64 9.12 3.43 0.60
C ARG A 64 10.03 4.20 -0.35
N LEU A 65 9.42 4.93 -1.26
CA LEU A 65 10.12 5.71 -2.27
C LEU A 65 9.64 7.15 -2.25
N ILE A 66 10.54 8.07 -2.59
CA ILE A 66 10.20 9.47 -2.79
C ILE A 66 9.80 9.64 -4.26
N THR A 67 8.64 10.23 -4.49
CA THR A 67 8.07 10.32 -5.84
C THR A 67 8.65 11.45 -6.69
N GLY A 68 9.21 12.46 -6.04
CA GLY A 68 9.61 13.67 -6.74
C GLY A 68 8.46 14.62 -7.04
N SER A 69 7.23 14.24 -6.69
CA SER A 69 6.03 15.06 -6.86
C SER A 69 5.67 15.75 -5.56
N ALA A 70 4.91 16.85 -5.67
CA ALA A 70 4.44 17.55 -4.48
C ALA A 70 3.45 16.69 -3.68
N ARG A 71 2.51 16.07 -4.38
CA ARG A 71 1.52 15.17 -3.79
C ARG A 71 1.12 14.07 -4.79
N PRO A 72 1.17 12.82 -4.39
CA PRO A 72 1.80 12.32 -3.17
C PRO A 72 3.32 12.43 -3.24
N SER A 73 3.94 12.80 -2.14
CA SER A 73 5.40 12.92 -2.10
C SER A 73 6.10 11.61 -1.77
N GLN A 74 5.37 10.65 -1.21
CA GLN A 74 5.90 9.34 -0.86
C GLN A 74 5.02 8.24 -1.43
N LEU A 75 5.67 7.15 -1.82
CA LEU A 75 5.03 5.94 -2.33
C LEU A 75 5.45 4.77 -1.46
N LEU A 76 4.48 4.05 -0.91
CA LEU A 76 4.72 2.84 -0.13
C LEU A 76 4.22 1.65 -0.93
N MET A 77 5.14 0.74 -1.26
CA MET A 77 4.84 -0.48 -1.98
C MET A 77 4.81 -1.63 -0.99
N ILE A 78 3.70 -2.35 -0.94
CA ILE A 78 3.48 -3.43 0.03
C ILE A 78 3.28 -4.74 -0.72
N GLY A 79 4.10 -5.74 -0.39
CA GLY A 79 4.01 -7.06 -1.01
C GLY A 79 2.92 -7.91 -0.38
N ILE A 80 2.12 -8.55 -1.22
CA ILE A 80 1.07 -9.46 -0.79
C ILE A 80 1.35 -10.91 -1.19
N GLY A 81 2.52 -11.15 -1.81
CA GLY A 81 2.93 -12.49 -2.19
C GLY A 81 2.29 -13.01 -3.46
N LYS A 82 2.31 -14.31 -3.64
CA LYS A 82 1.74 -14.94 -4.83
C LYS A 82 0.22 -14.86 -4.80
N LYS A 83 -0.37 -14.48 -5.92
CA LYS A 83 -1.83 -14.35 -6.01
C LYS A 83 -2.56 -15.67 -5.75
N GLU A 84 -1.93 -16.81 -6.06
CA GLU A 84 -2.50 -18.13 -5.84
C GLU A 84 -2.58 -18.50 -4.35
N GLU A 85 -1.81 -17.83 -3.51
CA GLU A 85 -1.74 -18.10 -2.07
C GLU A 85 -2.50 -17.07 -1.24
N LEU A 86 -3.14 -16.10 -1.87
CA LEU A 86 -3.85 -15.03 -1.17
C LEU A 86 -5.03 -15.55 -0.35
N ASN A 87 -5.15 -15.06 0.88
CA ASN A 87 -6.29 -15.30 1.75
C ASN A 87 -6.45 -14.08 2.68
N PRO A 88 -7.58 -13.97 3.40
CA PRO A 88 -7.81 -12.81 4.27
C PRO A 88 -6.71 -12.60 5.31
N GLU A 89 -6.13 -13.66 5.84
CA GLU A 89 -5.07 -13.55 6.85
C GLU A 89 -3.80 -12.92 6.27
N ILE A 90 -3.41 -13.31 5.07
CA ILE A 90 -2.25 -12.72 4.38
C ILE A 90 -2.47 -11.23 4.13
N ILE A 91 -3.68 -10.87 3.71
CA ILE A 91 -4.04 -9.47 3.45
C ILE A 91 -3.96 -8.65 4.75
N ARG A 92 -4.50 -9.17 5.85
CA ARG A 92 -4.44 -8.50 7.15
C ARG A 92 -3.01 -8.34 7.65
N ARG A 93 -2.16 -9.35 7.47
CA ARG A 93 -0.75 -9.28 7.86
C ARG A 93 0.01 -8.25 7.04
N ALA A 94 -0.21 -8.22 5.74
CA ALA A 94 0.42 -7.24 4.87
C ALA A 94 0.01 -5.83 5.29
N ALA A 95 -1.28 -5.63 5.55
CA ALA A 95 -1.80 -4.34 6.01
C ALA A 95 -1.27 -3.97 7.39
N GLY A 96 -1.11 -4.95 8.28
CA GLY A 96 -0.54 -4.73 9.61
C GLY A 96 0.90 -4.22 9.53
N GLY A 97 1.72 -4.84 8.69
CA GLY A 97 3.09 -4.39 8.45
C GLY A 97 3.12 -2.99 7.84
N ALA A 98 2.20 -2.72 6.92
CA ALA A 98 2.06 -1.41 6.32
C ALA A 98 1.67 -0.36 7.36
N GLY A 99 0.78 -0.71 8.28
CA GLY A 99 0.38 0.18 9.37
C GLY A 99 1.55 0.56 10.28
N LYS A 100 2.42 -0.41 10.57
CA LYS A 100 3.65 -0.13 11.34
C LYS A 100 4.57 0.82 10.59
N ALA A 101 4.74 0.61 9.29
CA ALA A 101 5.55 1.50 8.46
C ALA A 101 4.98 2.92 8.44
N LEU A 102 3.66 3.06 8.38
CA LEU A 102 3.00 4.37 8.44
C LEU A 102 3.22 5.05 9.79
N ALA A 103 3.17 4.30 10.88
CA ALA A 103 3.38 4.86 12.21
C ALA A 103 4.80 5.42 12.38
N CYS A 104 5.78 4.90 11.62
CA CYS A 104 7.13 5.43 11.59
C CYS A 104 7.28 6.66 10.71
N SER A 105 6.31 6.91 9.84
CA SER A 105 6.34 8.04 8.92
C SER A 105 5.72 9.27 9.55
N LYS A 106 5.94 10.43 8.93
CA LYS A 106 5.30 11.68 9.35
C LYS A 106 4.09 12.03 8.48
N LEU A 107 3.62 11.06 7.71
CA LEU A 107 2.48 11.26 6.84
C LEU A 107 1.19 11.39 7.65
N LYS A 108 0.37 12.36 7.29
CA LYS A 108 -0.93 12.60 7.93
C LYS A 108 -2.09 12.06 7.12
N SER A 109 -1.89 11.89 5.82
CA SER A 109 -2.92 11.37 4.93
C SER A 109 -2.30 10.43 3.91
N ILE A 110 -2.98 9.34 3.60
CA ILE A 110 -2.56 8.39 2.57
C ILE A 110 -3.74 7.98 1.72
N GLY A 111 -3.45 7.74 0.44
CA GLY A 111 -4.38 7.04 -0.43
C GLY A 111 -3.94 5.58 -0.50
N VAL A 112 -4.89 4.67 -0.51
CA VAL A 112 -4.61 3.23 -0.62
C VAL A 112 -5.17 2.73 -1.94
N MET A 113 -4.31 2.13 -2.76
CA MET A 113 -4.74 1.50 -4.01
C MET A 113 -4.51 0.01 -3.93
N LEU A 114 -5.58 -0.72 -4.13
CA LEU A 114 -5.55 -2.18 -4.14
C LEU A 114 -5.36 -2.67 -5.57
N SER A 115 -4.52 -3.70 -5.73
CA SER A 115 -4.37 -4.32 -7.04
C SER A 115 -5.69 -5.00 -7.44
N ASN A 116 -5.86 -5.21 -8.75
CA ASN A 116 -7.06 -5.88 -9.27
C ASN A 116 -7.19 -7.31 -8.75
N VAL A 117 -6.09 -7.94 -8.37
CA VAL A 117 -6.10 -9.28 -7.78
C VAL A 117 -6.95 -9.28 -6.50
N LEU A 118 -6.77 -8.27 -5.64
CA LEU A 118 -7.54 -8.16 -4.41
C LEU A 118 -9.01 -7.85 -4.69
N SER A 119 -9.27 -6.91 -5.60
CA SER A 119 -10.65 -6.51 -5.89
C SER A 119 -11.44 -7.60 -6.60
N THR A 120 -10.80 -8.43 -7.46
CA THR A 120 -11.47 -9.54 -8.14
C THR A 120 -11.69 -10.74 -7.22
N SER A 121 -10.72 -11.04 -6.36
CA SER A 121 -10.79 -12.23 -5.51
C SER A 121 -11.68 -12.05 -4.28
N PHE A 122 -11.74 -10.86 -3.71
CA PHE A 122 -12.36 -10.62 -2.40
C PHE A 122 -13.37 -9.48 -2.38
N ASN A 123 -13.58 -8.81 -3.50
CA ASN A 123 -14.61 -7.78 -3.63
C ASN A 123 -14.53 -6.69 -2.54
N LYS A 124 -15.69 -6.38 -1.96
CA LYS A 124 -15.84 -5.29 -0.98
C LYS A 124 -15.15 -5.56 0.35
N GLU A 125 -14.98 -6.83 0.70
CA GLU A 125 -14.43 -7.21 2.00
C GLU A 125 -12.95 -6.87 2.12
N CYS A 126 -12.23 -6.82 1.00
CA CYS A 126 -10.80 -6.54 0.98
C CYS A 126 -10.49 -5.17 1.61
N GLY A 127 -11.27 -4.15 1.26
CA GLY A 127 -11.08 -2.81 1.83
C GLY A 127 -11.17 -2.81 3.35
N GLN A 128 -12.10 -3.57 3.88
CA GLN A 128 -12.28 -3.70 5.33
C GLN A 128 -11.07 -4.37 5.98
N TRP A 129 -10.60 -5.48 5.42
CA TRP A 129 -9.43 -6.20 5.97
C TRP A 129 -8.19 -5.33 5.96
N VAL A 130 -7.98 -4.59 4.88
CA VAL A 130 -6.83 -3.70 4.76
C VAL A 130 -6.93 -2.57 5.79
N SER A 131 -8.11 -1.96 5.92
CA SER A 131 -8.32 -0.89 6.88
C SER A 131 -8.09 -1.36 8.32
N GLU A 132 -8.63 -2.52 8.67
CA GLU A 132 -8.45 -3.11 10.00
C GLU A 132 -6.97 -3.39 10.28
N GLY A 133 -6.28 -3.99 9.31
CA GLY A 133 -4.86 -4.30 9.45
C GLY A 133 -3.99 -3.06 9.61
N LEU A 134 -4.25 -2.02 8.81
CA LEU A 134 -3.53 -0.77 8.89
C LEU A 134 -3.68 -0.12 10.26
N GLN A 135 -4.92 -0.03 10.75
CA GLN A 135 -5.19 0.59 12.04
C GLN A 135 -4.59 -0.20 13.19
N LEU A 136 -4.71 -1.51 13.16
CA LEU A 136 -4.16 -2.37 14.20
C LEU A 136 -2.64 -2.31 14.22
N GLY A 137 -1.99 -2.37 13.07
CA GLY A 137 -0.54 -2.28 12.97
C GLY A 137 0.01 -0.97 13.49
N ALA A 138 -0.63 0.14 13.13
CA ALA A 138 -0.24 1.46 13.62
C ALA A 138 -0.44 1.58 15.13
N TYR A 139 -1.55 1.07 15.65
CA TYR A 139 -1.85 1.08 17.07
C TYR A 139 -0.84 0.26 17.87
N GLU A 140 -0.54 -0.96 17.44
CA GLU A 140 0.42 -1.83 18.12
C GLU A 140 1.80 -1.20 18.20
N PHE A 141 2.24 -0.57 17.10
CA PHE A 141 3.53 0.11 17.08
C PHE A 141 3.57 1.27 18.07
N LYS A 142 2.53 2.09 18.13
CA LYS A 142 2.45 3.21 19.09
C LYS A 142 2.45 2.72 20.52
N SER A 143 1.71 1.68 20.82
CA SER A 143 1.63 1.09 22.15
C SER A 143 2.98 0.58 22.61
N TYR A 144 3.68 -0.12 21.74
CA TYR A 144 5.04 -0.63 22.01
C TYR A 144 6.01 0.51 22.26
N LYS A 145 5.97 1.54 21.42
CA LYS A 145 6.87 2.67 21.51
C LYS A 145 6.65 3.49 22.77
N SER A 146 5.40 3.66 23.20
CA SER A 146 5.08 4.43 24.40
C SER A 146 5.41 3.71 25.70
N SER A 147 5.62 2.40 25.67
CA SER A 147 6.02 1.64 26.86
C SER A 147 7.54 1.62 27.06
N GLU A 148 8.29 2.17 26.15
CA GLU A 148 9.72 2.38 26.29
C GLU A 148 10.01 3.71 26.98
#